data_72434062a8c2366d05caa4a58e66a370
#
_entry.id   72434062a8c2366d05caa4a58e66a370
#
_cell.length_a   1.000
_cell.length_b   1.000
_cell.length_c   1.000
_cell.angle_alpha   90.00
_cell.angle_beta   90.00
_cell.angle_gamma   90.00
#
_symmetry.space_group_name_H-M   'P 1'
#
loop_
_entity.id
_entity.type
_entity.pdbx_description
1 polymer ?
#
loop_
_entity_poly.entity_id
_entity_poly.type
_entity_poly.pdbx_seq_one_letter_code
_entity_poly.pdbx_strand_id
1 'polypeptide(L)'
;MTVFFTHPEFFKHEMGPHHPESAERLWAIQDHLTRKGLLALLDTREAEPASDASIQRVHSAQHLENLSALAPSDRPYRAIDADTAMNSHTLRAAYLACGAAIEAVDLVLTGQARNAFCAVRPPGHHAEREQAMGFCFINNIA
;
A
#
# COMPACT_ATOMS: atom_id res chain seq x y z
N MET A 1 -10.55 20.64 1.77
CA MET A 1 -11.02 19.47 0.99
C MET A 1 -10.37 18.22 1.55
N THR A 2 -11.01 17.07 1.45
CA THR A 2 -10.42 15.76 1.81
C THR A 2 -9.73 15.19 0.59
N VAL A 3 -8.47 14.82 0.72
CA VAL A 3 -7.74 14.10 -0.34
C VAL A 3 -7.97 12.59 -0.19
N PHE A 4 -8.22 11.92 -1.32
CA PHE A 4 -8.43 10.48 -1.39
C PHE A 4 -7.35 9.86 -2.27
N PHE A 5 -6.41 9.13 -1.65
CA PHE A 5 -5.34 8.45 -2.37
C PHE A 5 -5.74 7.02 -2.75
N THR A 6 -5.50 6.66 -3.99
CA THR A 6 -5.61 5.30 -4.50
C THR A 6 -4.63 5.10 -5.65
N HIS A 7 -4.55 3.87 -6.20
CA HIS A 7 -3.77 3.58 -7.41
C HIS A 7 -4.23 2.23 -7.99
N PRO A 8 -4.28 2.05 -9.33
CA PRO A 8 -4.66 0.79 -9.96
C PRO A 8 -3.84 -0.43 -9.50
N GLU A 9 -2.57 -0.23 -9.16
CA GLU A 9 -1.68 -1.29 -8.69
C GLU A 9 -2.14 -1.94 -7.39
N PHE A 10 -2.83 -1.21 -6.52
CA PHE A 10 -3.39 -1.76 -5.29
C PHE A 10 -4.41 -2.88 -5.53
N PHE A 11 -5.07 -2.89 -6.67
CA PHE A 11 -6.03 -3.93 -7.05
C PHE A 11 -5.38 -5.17 -7.64
N LYS A 12 -4.10 -5.09 -8.03
CA LYS A 12 -3.35 -6.18 -8.66
C LYS A 12 -2.52 -6.98 -7.66
N HIS A 13 -2.25 -6.42 -6.48
CA HIS A 13 -1.59 -7.16 -5.41
C HIS A 13 -2.51 -8.27 -4.90
N GLU A 14 -2.00 -9.50 -4.84
CA GLU A 14 -2.71 -10.68 -4.35
C GLU A 14 -1.75 -11.62 -3.61
N MET A 15 -2.27 -12.30 -2.59
CA MET A 15 -1.54 -13.29 -1.79
C MET A 15 -2.07 -14.71 -1.98
N GLY A 16 -2.92 -14.93 -2.98
CA GLY A 16 -3.51 -16.21 -3.30
C GLY A 16 -5.04 -16.19 -3.26
N PRO A 17 -5.69 -17.23 -3.85
CA PRO A 17 -7.14 -17.33 -3.86
C PRO A 17 -7.68 -17.46 -2.44
N HIS A 18 -8.82 -16.81 -2.17
CA HIS A 18 -9.50 -16.82 -0.87
C HIS A 18 -8.70 -16.24 0.30
N HIS A 19 -7.63 -15.50 0.04
CA HIS A 19 -6.89 -14.81 1.09
C HIS A 19 -7.76 -13.71 1.73
N PRO A 20 -7.75 -13.56 3.07
CA PRO A 20 -8.60 -12.56 3.77
C PRO A 20 -8.23 -11.11 3.42
N GLU A 21 -6.96 -10.81 3.13
CA GLU A 21 -6.54 -9.52 2.59
C GLU A 21 -6.67 -9.58 1.07
N SER A 22 -7.64 -8.84 0.51
CA SER A 22 -7.98 -8.87 -0.91
C SER A 22 -8.32 -7.50 -1.47
N ALA A 23 -8.31 -7.37 -2.80
CA ALA A 23 -8.72 -6.15 -3.50
C ALA A 23 -10.20 -5.79 -3.29
N GLU A 24 -11.03 -6.74 -2.88
CA GLU A 24 -12.46 -6.54 -2.63
C GLU A 24 -12.74 -5.43 -1.63
N ARG A 25 -11.86 -5.25 -0.63
CA ARG A 25 -11.95 -4.15 0.33
C ARG A 25 -11.94 -2.79 -0.37
N LEU A 26 -11.02 -2.57 -1.30
CA LEU A 26 -10.93 -1.31 -2.05
C LEU A 26 -12.10 -1.14 -3.02
N TRP A 27 -12.51 -2.21 -3.68
CA TRP A 27 -13.71 -2.18 -4.52
C TRP A 27 -14.95 -1.77 -3.71
N ALA A 28 -15.14 -2.36 -2.53
CA ALA A 28 -16.26 -2.02 -1.66
C ALA A 28 -16.23 -0.55 -1.22
N ILE A 29 -15.06 -0.01 -0.88
CA ILE A 29 -14.89 1.41 -0.50
C ILE A 29 -15.26 2.31 -1.67
N GLN A 30 -14.66 2.11 -2.84
CA GLN A 30 -14.88 2.97 -4.01
C GLN A 30 -16.33 2.90 -4.50
N ASP A 31 -16.90 1.70 -4.56
CA ASP A 31 -18.29 1.51 -4.98
C ASP A 31 -19.26 2.19 -4.00
N HIS A 32 -19.03 2.06 -2.70
CA HIS A 32 -19.87 2.73 -1.71
C HIS A 32 -19.78 4.26 -1.82
N LEU A 33 -18.57 4.82 -1.92
CA LEU A 33 -18.37 6.27 -2.07
C LEU A 33 -19.01 6.78 -3.37
N THR A 34 -18.91 6.02 -4.46
CA THR A 34 -19.51 6.37 -5.75
C THR A 34 -21.04 6.37 -5.66
N ARG A 35 -21.63 5.31 -5.13
CA ARG A 35 -23.11 5.21 -4.98
C ARG A 35 -23.69 6.29 -4.07
N LYS A 36 -22.93 6.75 -3.07
CA LYS A 36 -23.34 7.85 -2.19
C LYS A 36 -23.05 9.24 -2.76
N GLY A 37 -22.43 9.34 -3.93
CA GLY A 37 -22.00 10.61 -4.51
C GLY A 37 -20.85 11.30 -3.77
N LEU A 38 -20.24 10.59 -2.81
CA LEU A 38 -19.17 11.16 -1.99
C LEU A 38 -17.85 11.25 -2.72
N LEU A 39 -17.55 10.29 -3.62
CA LEU A 39 -16.28 10.28 -4.35
C LEU A 39 -16.09 11.57 -5.17
N ALA A 40 -17.15 12.12 -5.74
CA ALA A 40 -17.12 13.37 -6.50
C ALA A 40 -16.81 14.63 -5.64
N LEU A 41 -16.91 14.50 -4.31
CA LEU A 41 -16.60 15.57 -3.35
C LEU A 41 -15.16 15.49 -2.81
N LEU A 42 -14.42 14.46 -3.19
CA LEU A 42 -13.04 14.24 -2.76
C LEU A 42 -12.06 14.72 -3.83
N ASP A 43 -10.89 15.17 -3.40
CA ASP A 43 -9.73 15.38 -4.27
C ASP A 43 -9.03 14.03 -4.45
N THR A 44 -9.43 13.30 -5.50
CA THR A 44 -8.88 11.96 -5.77
C THR A 44 -7.52 12.08 -6.46
N ARG A 45 -6.52 11.45 -5.88
CA ARG A 45 -5.14 11.42 -6.41
C ARG A 45 -4.63 9.99 -6.53
N GLU A 46 -3.82 9.75 -7.56
CA GLU A 46 -2.99 8.55 -7.63
C GLU A 46 -1.74 8.74 -6.77
N ALA A 47 -1.40 7.68 -6.01
CA ALA A 47 -0.22 7.68 -5.17
C ALA A 47 1.05 7.58 -6.03
N GLU A 48 2.09 8.32 -5.64
CA GLU A 48 3.44 8.13 -6.15
C GLU A 48 4.24 7.19 -5.22
N PRO A 49 5.21 6.40 -5.73
CA PRO A 49 5.98 5.52 -4.88
C PRO A 49 6.91 6.30 -3.95
N ALA A 50 7.02 5.86 -2.70
CA ALA A 50 8.01 6.39 -1.78
C ALA A 50 9.44 6.09 -2.28
N SER A 51 10.40 6.94 -1.92
CA SER A 51 11.82 6.68 -2.18
C SER A 51 12.39 5.64 -1.22
N ASP A 52 13.43 4.92 -1.64
CA ASP A 52 14.18 4.02 -0.75
C ASP A 52 14.69 4.76 0.49
N ALA A 53 15.16 5.98 0.33
CA ALA A 53 15.64 6.81 1.44
C ALA A 53 14.56 7.06 2.50
N SER A 54 13.32 7.31 2.08
CA SER A 54 12.19 7.48 3.00
C SER A 54 11.87 6.17 3.73
N ILE A 55 11.81 5.07 3.01
CA ILE A 55 11.51 3.75 3.58
C ILE A 55 12.62 3.29 4.53
N GLN A 56 13.88 3.59 4.22
CA GLN A 56 15.04 3.23 5.05
C GLN A 56 15.13 4.01 6.37
N ARG A 57 14.28 4.98 6.59
CA ARG A 57 14.12 5.59 7.93
C ARG A 57 13.48 4.61 8.93
N VAL A 58 12.73 3.64 8.43
CA VAL A 58 12.04 2.60 9.22
C VAL A 58 12.66 1.23 9.01
N HIS A 59 12.94 0.84 7.77
CA HIS A 59 13.49 -0.47 7.39
C HIS A 59 14.98 -0.40 7.07
N SER A 60 15.67 -1.54 7.19
CA SER A 60 17.05 -1.64 6.72
C SER A 60 17.10 -1.72 5.18
N ALA A 61 18.23 -1.31 4.58
CA ALA A 61 18.47 -1.51 3.15
C ALA A 61 18.40 -3.00 2.78
N GLN A 62 18.91 -3.88 3.66
CA GLN A 62 18.86 -5.32 3.46
C GLN A 62 17.44 -5.87 3.35
N HIS A 63 16.48 -5.31 4.11
CA HIS A 63 15.07 -5.69 4.00
C HIS A 63 14.52 -5.41 2.60
N LEU A 64 14.81 -4.23 2.04
CA LEU A 64 14.34 -3.87 0.69
C LEU A 64 15.00 -4.75 -0.39
N GLU A 65 16.29 -5.04 -0.25
CA GLU A 65 17.00 -5.97 -1.14
C GLU A 65 16.38 -7.38 -1.08
N ASN A 66 16.07 -7.88 0.13
CA ASN A 66 15.44 -9.16 0.34
C ASN A 66 14.04 -9.22 -0.31
N LEU A 67 13.22 -8.18 -0.12
CA LEU A 67 11.90 -8.10 -0.76
C LEU A 67 12.01 -8.09 -2.29
N SER A 68 12.97 -7.33 -2.84
CA SER A 68 13.21 -7.29 -4.28
C SER A 68 13.64 -8.66 -4.84
N ALA A 69 14.50 -9.38 -4.11
CA ALA A 69 14.94 -10.71 -4.50
C ALA A 69 13.84 -11.78 -4.38
N LEU A 70 12.86 -11.57 -3.48
CA LEU A 70 11.73 -12.47 -3.28
C LEU A 70 10.58 -12.19 -4.25
N ALA A 71 10.52 -11.01 -4.87
CA ALA A 71 9.45 -10.65 -5.80
C ALA A 71 9.38 -11.66 -6.96
N PRO A 72 8.24 -12.36 -7.14
CA PRO A 72 8.16 -13.43 -8.11
C PRO A 72 8.13 -12.90 -9.55
N SER A 73 8.91 -13.54 -10.43
CA SER A 73 8.90 -13.29 -11.89
C SER A 73 8.52 -14.51 -12.71
N ASP A 74 8.69 -15.71 -12.13
CA ASP A 74 8.54 -17.01 -12.79
C ASP A 74 7.35 -17.82 -12.27
N ARG A 75 6.64 -17.32 -11.28
CA ARG A 75 5.50 -17.97 -10.63
C ARG A 75 4.46 -16.94 -10.17
N PRO A 76 3.18 -17.32 -10.02
CA PRO A 76 2.14 -16.39 -9.63
C PRO A 76 2.32 -15.84 -8.21
N TYR A 77 2.82 -16.66 -7.27
CA TYR A 77 2.99 -16.28 -5.87
C TYR A 77 4.28 -16.82 -5.28
N ARG A 78 4.82 -16.08 -4.31
CA ARG A 78 5.90 -16.54 -3.44
C ARG A 78 5.50 -16.32 -1.97
N ALA A 79 5.47 -17.40 -1.20
CA ALA A 79 5.21 -17.32 0.23
C ALA A 79 6.40 -16.69 0.96
N ILE A 80 6.11 -15.80 1.90
CA ILE A 80 7.05 -15.23 2.88
C ILE A 80 6.96 -16.03 4.17
N ASP A 81 5.75 -16.28 4.63
CA ASP A 81 5.42 -17.12 5.78
C ASP A 81 4.08 -17.86 5.53
N ALA A 82 3.45 -18.36 6.59
CA ALA A 82 2.24 -19.18 6.48
C ALA A 82 1.02 -18.44 5.90
N ASP A 83 0.95 -17.12 6.07
CA ASP A 83 -0.20 -16.30 5.69
C ASP A 83 0.15 -15.03 4.90
N THR A 84 1.43 -14.82 4.61
CA THR A 84 1.93 -13.66 3.87
C THR A 84 2.64 -14.12 2.60
N ALA A 85 2.17 -13.67 1.45
CA ALA A 85 2.74 -14.02 0.15
C ALA A 85 2.81 -12.81 -0.78
N MET A 86 3.68 -12.86 -1.76
CA MET A 86 3.84 -11.84 -2.80
C MET A 86 3.41 -12.37 -4.16
N ASN A 87 2.85 -11.48 -4.98
CA ASN A 87 2.86 -11.62 -6.43
C ASN A 87 3.77 -10.56 -7.07
N SER A 88 3.83 -10.49 -8.39
CA SER A 88 4.69 -9.53 -9.12
C SER A 88 4.32 -8.05 -8.89
N HIS A 89 3.13 -7.76 -8.37
CA HIS A 89 2.62 -6.40 -8.11
C HIS A 89 2.84 -5.94 -6.66
N THR A 90 3.12 -6.85 -5.74
CA THR A 90 3.17 -6.59 -4.30
C THR A 90 4.16 -5.50 -3.91
N LEU A 91 5.41 -5.61 -4.40
CA LEU A 91 6.46 -4.68 -4.01
C LEU A 91 6.14 -3.24 -4.47
N ARG A 92 5.70 -3.09 -5.73
CA ARG A 92 5.29 -1.78 -6.26
C ARG A 92 4.11 -1.22 -5.47
N ALA A 93 3.10 -2.03 -5.17
CA ALA A 93 1.95 -1.61 -4.36
C ALA A 93 2.37 -1.16 -2.96
N ALA A 94 3.32 -1.86 -2.31
CA ALA A 94 3.83 -1.48 -1.00
C ALA A 94 4.56 -0.11 -1.02
N TYR A 95 5.37 0.15 -2.05
CA TYR A 95 6.02 1.47 -2.24
C TYR A 95 5.01 2.59 -2.46
N LEU A 96 3.98 2.35 -3.27
CA LEU A 96 2.90 3.31 -3.51
C LEU A 96 2.07 3.57 -2.24
N ALA A 97 1.83 2.54 -1.42
CA ALA A 97 1.12 2.70 -0.14
C ALA A 97 1.90 3.60 0.83
N CYS A 98 3.23 3.47 0.89
CA CYS A 98 4.09 4.35 1.66
C CYS A 98 4.08 5.78 1.12
N GLY A 99 4.18 5.94 -0.20
CA GLY A 99 4.15 7.25 -0.85
C GLY A 99 2.84 7.99 -0.60
N ALA A 100 1.71 7.29 -0.68
CA ALA A 100 0.40 7.85 -0.34
C ALA A 100 0.35 8.38 1.10
N ALA A 101 0.89 7.62 2.06
CA ALA A 101 0.90 8.03 3.46
C ALA A 101 1.79 9.27 3.69
N ILE A 102 2.98 9.30 3.09
CA ILE A 102 3.90 10.44 3.17
C ILE A 102 3.25 11.70 2.57
N GLU A 103 2.74 11.62 1.35
CA GLU A 103 2.11 12.77 0.68
C GLU A 103 0.87 13.24 1.44
N ALA A 104 0.07 12.31 1.99
CA ALA A 104 -1.09 12.66 2.80
C ALA A 104 -0.71 13.48 4.03
N VAL A 105 0.36 13.09 4.74
CA VAL A 105 0.89 13.83 5.89
C VAL A 105 1.38 15.21 5.47
N ASP A 106 2.18 15.30 4.40
CA ASP A 106 2.73 16.57 3.90
C ASP A 106 1.62 17.55 3.52
N LEU A 107 0.59 17.10 2.80
CA LEU A 107 -0.54 17.95 2.41
C LEU A 107 -1.32 18.49 3.61
N VAL A 108 -1.52 17.66 4.64
CA VAL A 108 -2.24 18.09 5.85
C VAL A 108 -1.40 19.05 6.69
N LEU A 109 -0.10 18.73 6.89
CA LEU A 109 0.79 19.58 7.69
C LEU A 109 1.07 20.95 7.06
N THR A 110 1.12 20.99 5.72
CA THR A 110 1.30 22.26 4.99
C THR A 110 -0.01 23.03 4.76
N GLY A 111 -1.14 22.53 5.25
CA GLY A 111 -2.45 23.17 5.12
C GLY A 111 -3.05 23.10 3.72
N GLN A 112 -2.48 22.32 2.81
CA GLN A 112 -3.00 22.12 1.46
C GLN A 112 -4.24 21.21 1.44
N ALA A 113 -4.36 20.33 2.42
CA ALA A 113 -5.55 19.53 2.65
C ALA A 113 -5.99 19.62 4.11
N ARG A 114 -7.30 19.51 4.37
CA ARG A 114 -7.83 19.45 5.73
C ARG A 114 -7.61 18.12 6.40
N ASN A 115 -7.73 17.06 5.61
CA ASN A 115 -7.50 15.67 5.99
C ASN A 115 -7.29 14.84 4.72
N ALA A 116 -6.84 13.60 4.89
CA ALA A 116 -6.63 12.67 3.80
C ALA A 116 -7.10 11.26 4.17
N PHE A 117 -7.47 10.48 3.16
CA PHE A 117 -7.79 9.06 3.28
C PHE A 117 -6.97 8.28 2.26
N CYS A 118 -6.17 7.33 2.73
CA CYS A 118 -5.34 6.47 1.89
C CYS A 118 -6.02 5.10 1.72
N ALA A 119 -6.70 4.90 0.58
CA ALA A 119 -7.29 3.62 0.20
C ALA A 119 -6.23 2.74 -0.46
N VAL A 120 -5.35 2.18 0.35
CA VAL A 120 -4.13 1.50 -0.09
C VAL A 120 -4.09 0.02 0.28
N ARG A 121 -3.27 -0.74 -0.41
CA ARG A 121 -2.89 -2.13 -0.20
C ARG A 121 -1.44 -2.35 -0.70
N PRO A 122 -0.69 -3.30 -0.12
CA PRO A 122 -0.96 -4.07 1.10
C PRO A 122 -0.99 -3.19 2.36
N PRO A 123 -1.43 -3.72 3.51
CA PRO A 123 -1.24 -3.07 4.81
C PRO A 123 0.25 -3.02 5.18
N GLY A 124 0.62 -2.25 6.21
CA GLY A 124 2.02 -2.07 6.58
C GLY A 124 2.32 -2.20 8.08
N HIS A 125 1.31 -2.12 8.93
CA HIS A 125 1.50 -1.94 10.37
C HIS A 125 2.12 -3.15 11.12
N HIS A 126 2.16 -4.33 10.52
CA HIS A 126 2.83 -5.51 11.08
C HIS A 126 4.27 -5.69 10.58
N ALA A 127 4.68 -4.97 9.53
CA ALA A 127 6.05 -5.10 9.04
C ALA A 127 7.04 -4.52 10.05
N GLU A 128 8.05 -5.31 10.39
CA GLU A 128 9.15 -4.93 11.28
C GLU A 128 10.34 -4.41 10.47
N ARG A 129 11.36 -3.91 11.15
CA ARG A 129 12.54 -3.30 10.51
C ARG A 129 13.15 -4.19 9.42
N GLU A 130 13.18 -5.50 9.63
CA GLU A 130 13.83 -6.47 8.74
C GLU A 130 12.94 -7.66 8.39
N GLN A 131 11.63 -7.57 8.68
CA GLN A 131 10.72 -8.70 8.48
C GLN A 131 9.36 -8.27 7.95
N ALA A 132 8.96 -8.86 6.82
CA ALA A 132 7.59 -8.85 6.34
C ALA A 132 6.78 -9.93 7.07
N MET A 133 5.60 -9.58 7.56
CA MET A 133 4.68 -10.49 8.26
C MET A 133 3.28 -9.89 8.36
N GLY A 134 2.29 -10.71 8.71
CA GLY A 134 0.94 -10.23 8.95
C GLY A 134 0.34 -9.51 7.74
N PHE A 135 0.56 -10.01 6.54
CA PHE A 135 0.13 -9.43 5.26
C PHE A 135 0.87 -8.14 4.87
N CYS A 136 1.86 -7.72 5.66
CA CYS A 136 2.57 -6.45 5.53
C CYS A 136 4.02 -6.67 5.07
N PHE A 137 4.49 -5.79 4.18
CA PHE A 137 5.84 -5.88 3.60
C PHE A 137 6.70 -4.67 3.97
N ILE A 138 6.13 -3.47 3.87
CA ILE A 138 6.74 -2.20 4.24
C ILE A 138 5.76 -1.47 5.16
N ASN A 139 6.26 -0.94 6.27
CA ASN A 139 5.43 -0.26 7.25
C ASN A 139 5.09 1.16 6.76
N ASN A 140 3.90 1.31 6.20
CA ASN A 140 3.42 2.55 5.62
C ASN A 140 2.82 3.54 6.64
N ILE A 141 2.81 3.20 7.91
CA ILE A 141 2.29 4.06 8.99
C ILE A 141 3.39 4.52 9.98
N ALA A 142 4.56 3.91 9.92
CA ALA A 142 5.71 4.31 10.72
C ALA A 142 6.52 5.40 10.02
#